data_32d6f55de8a34867d7f3cae11de4a28f
#
_entry.id   32d6f55de8a34867d7f3cae11de4a28f
#
_cell.length_a   1.000
_cell.length_b   1.000
_cell.length_c   1.000
_cell.angle_alpha   90.00
_cell.angle_beta   90.00
_cell.angle_gamma   90.00
#
_symmetry.space_group_name_H-M   'P 1'
#
loop_
_entity.id
_entity.type
_entity.pdbx_description
1 polymer ?
#
loop_
_entity_poly.entity_id
_entity_poly.type
_entity_poly.pdbx_seq_one_letter_code
_entity_poly.pdbx_strand_id
1 'polypeptide(L)'
;MELQSNTRVFFDELSHTYILDGEKMLLGVTTLMKKHGLSPDYSGIPEATLMKAAAEGTAIHKEIEAYDNGLSVLRTPLIEEYVSLGLKFVCNEYLVSDNEFIASLIDGVYKGKKKNGFILVDYKTTQKVHKRSLAWQLGIYKVYFERQNPGKVVEECFCLHIDKKTRKVLGLIPIEPVTEAEVDGLVQAEKEGRIYIDNYDEPSAELVLTDEELAAYVTQQFQIADLKAQIKAIENSLEGLDKRVCDYMVEHNIETLEGGGGFFKLKKAYKRAGIDTARLKKMQPGIYEQYKKETTVAASVSFTKNN
;
A
#
# COMPACT_ATOMS: atom_id res chain seq x y z
N MET A 1 -13.81 -1.07 31.01
CA MET A 1 -12.47 -0.65 31.52
C MET A 1 -11.93 0.35 30.51
N GLU A 2 -11.97 1.63 30.83
CA GLU A 2 -11.61 2.71 29.91
C GLU A 2 -10.11 2.84 29.71
N LEU A 3 -9.69 3.14 28.47
CA LEU A 3 -8.35 3.61 28.17
C LEU A 3 -8.24 5.10 28.48
N GLN A 4 -7.06 5.54 28.87
CA GLN A 4 -6.82 6.96 29.16
C GLN A 4 -6.67 7.73 27.83
N SER A 5 -7.57 8.64 27.57
CA SER A 5 -7.45 9.57 26.43
C SER A 5 -6.37 10.61 26.73
N ASN A 6 -5.50 10.87 25.75
CA ASN A 6 -4.59 11.99 25.83
C ASN A 6 -5.34 13.28 25.50
N THR A 7 -5.50 14.16 26.49
CA THR A 7 -6.24 15.43 26.36
C THR A 7 -5.34 16.62 26.06
N ARG A 8 -4.01 16.44 26.10
CA ARG A 8 -3.03 17.51 25.90
C ARG A 8 -2.54 17.59 24.47
N VAL A 9 -2.58 16.49 23.73
CA VAL A 9 -2.11 16.44 22.35
C VAL A 9 -3.30 16.42 21.41
N PHE A 10 -3.27 17.34 20.46
CA PHE A 10 -4.21 17.41 19.35
C PHE A 10 -3.54 16.96 18.06
N PHE A 11 -4.22 16.14 17.28
CA PHE A 11 -3.80 15.74 15.94
C PHE A 11 -4.55 16.55 14.88
N ASP A 12 -3.82 17.31 14.07
CA ASP A 12 -4.37 18.00 12.91
C ASP A 12 -4.28 17.07 11.69
N GLU A 13 -5.43 16.58 11.26
CA GLU A 13 -5.53 15.65 10.11
C GLU A 13 -5.11 16.31 8.79
N LEU A 14 -5.32 17.64 8.63
CA LEU A 14 -5.00 18.33 7.38
C LEU A 14 -3.49 18.51 7.17
N SER A 15 -2.78 18.89 8.22
CA SER A 15 -1.32 19.06 8.18
C SER A 15 -0.56 17.81 8.61
N HIS A 16 -1.28 16.78 9.10
CA HIS A 16 -0.71 15.56 9.68
C HIS A 16 0.31 15.84 10.79
N THR A 17 -0.03 16.78 11.68
CA THR A 17 0.84 17.22 12.77
C THR A 17 0.22 17.01 14.14
N TYR A 18 1.08 16.80 15.13
CA TYR A 18 0.69 16.66 16.53
C TYR A 18 1.07 17.92 17.30
N ILE A 19 0.12 18.49 18.02
CA ILE A 19 0.28 19.76 18.73
C ILE A 19 -0.01 19.53 20.21
N LEU A 20 1.00 19.77 21.05
CA LEU A 20 0.89 19.68 22.51
C LEU A 20 0.43 21.03 23.07
N ASP A 21 -0.61 21.00 23.90
CA ASP A 21 -1.19 22.16 24.61
C ASP A 21 -1.50 23.38 23.69
N GLY A 22 -1.72 23.12 22.39
CA GLY A 22 -2.04 24.14 21.41
C GLY A 22 -0.83 24.93 20.85
N GLU A 23 0.38 24.66 21.30
CA GLU A 23 1.56 25.49 20.98
C GLU A 23 2.74 24.69 20.43
N LYS A 24 3.08 23.56 21.04
CA LYS A 24 4.29 22.80 20.72
C LYS A 24 4.03 21.68 19.72
N MET A 25 4.68 21.74 18.57
CA MET A 25 4.69 20.60 17.63
C MET A 25 5.50 19.44 18.19
N LEU A 26 4.90 18.26 18.16
CA LEU A 26 5.55 17.01 18.51
C LEU A 26 5.99 16.25 17.26
N LEU A 27 7.01 15.41 17.40
CA LEU A 27 7.52 14.59 16.32
C LEU A 27 6.65 13.34 16.15
N GLY A 28 6.15 13.12 14.93
CA GLY A 28 5.43 11.89 14.59
C GLY A 28 6.38 10.68 14.57
N VAL A 29 5.92 9.52 15.04
CA VAL A 29 6.71 8.29 15.11
C VAL A 29 7.30 7.89 13.75
N THR A 30 6.52 7.99 12.68
CA THR A 30 7.01 7.67 11.32
C THR A 30 8.12 8.63 10.86
N THR A 31 8.06 9.90 11.26
CA THR A 31 9.10 10.89 10.98
C THR A 31 10.37 10.61 11.77
N LEU A 32 10.24 10.27 13.07
CA LEU A 32 11.36 9.85 13.90
C LEU A 32 12.07 8.64 13.29
N MET A 33 11.31 7.60 12.96
CA MET A 33 11.84 6.38 12.36
C MET A 33 12.57 6.66 11.03
N LYS A 34 12.00 7.50 10.17
CA LYS A 34 12.61 7.87 8.89
C LYS A 34 13.96 8.58 9.09
N LYS A 35 14.03 9.49 10.06
CA LYS A 35 15.25 10.25 10.38
C LYS A 35 16.41 9.34 10.82
N HIS A 36 16.11 8.25 11.52
CA HIS A 36 17.09 7.27 12.01
C HIS A 36 17.28 6.05 11.09
N GLY A 37 16.71 6.05 9.87
CA GLY A 37 16.86 4.95 8.92
C GLY A 37 16.14 3.66 9.32
N LEU A 38 15.13 3.75 10.20
CA LEU A 38 14.33 2.63 10.68
C LEU A 38 13.08 2.37 9.81
N SER A 39 12.86 3.20 8.81
CA SER A 39 11.79 3.08 7.82
C SER A 39 12.35 2.68 6.45
N PRO A 40 11.55 2.02 5.59
CA PRO A 40 11.95 1.76 4.21
C PRO A 40 12.29 3.04 3.46
N ASP A 41 13.30 2.98 2.62
CA ASP A 41 13.66 4.09 1.73
C ASP A 41 12.80 4.06 0.46
N TYR A 42 12.07 5.14 0.24
CA TYR A 42 11.23 5.36 -0.95
C TYR A 42 11.75 6.50 -1.83
N SER A 43 12.98 6.98 -1.61
CA SER A 43 13.55 8.15 -2.32
C SER A 43 13.61 7.97 -3.84
N GLY A 44 13.67 6.72 -4.33
CA GLY A 44 13.64 6.40 -5.76
C GLY A 44 12.25 6.35 -6.40
N ILE A 45 11.18 6.58 -5.64
CA ILE A 45 9.81 6.49 -6.15
C ILE A 45 9.25 7.89 -6.41
N PRO A 46 8.68 8.16 -7.60
CA PRO A 46 8.06 9.46 -7.89
C PRO A 46 7.00 9.85 -6.86
N GLU A 47 7.03 11.11 -6.41
CA GLU A 47 6.14 11.64 -5.37
C GLU A 47 4.65 11.41 -5.69
N ALA A 48 4.23 11.63 -6.94
CA ALA A 48 2.86 11.38 -7.36
C ALA A 48 2.42 9.91 -7.16
N THR A 49 3.36 8.95 -7.30
CA THR A 49 3.10 7.53 -7.04
C THR A 49 2.94 7.27 -5.54
N LEU A 50 3.80 7.89 -4.73
CA LEU A 50 3.70 7.80 -3.26
C LEU A 50 2.41 8.42 -2.74
N MET A 51 2.03 9.61 -3.21
CA MET A 51 0.79 10.27 -2.83
C MET A 51 -0.45 9.43 -3.20
N LYS A 52 -0.48 8.85 -4.41
CA LYS A 52 -1.56 7.96 -4.81
C LYS A 52 -1.64 6.72 -3.91
N ALA A 53 -0.49 6.10 -3.64
CA ALA A 53 -0.42 4.92 -2.78
C ALA A 53 -0.88 5.22 -1.35
N ALA A 54 -0.52 6.39 -0.80
CA ALA A 54 -0.95 6.85 0.51
C ALA A 54 -2.48 7.07 0.55
N ALA A 55 -3.04 7.77 -0.44
CA ALA A 55 -4.48 8.00 -0.52
C ALA A 55 -5.29 6.70 -0.61
N GLU A 56 -4.81 5.71 -1.40
CA GLU A 56 -5.41 4.38 -1.48
C GLU A 56 -5.34 3.64 -0.13
N GLY A 57 -4.22 3.73 0.58
CA GLY A 57 -4.04 3.18 1.92
C GLY A 57 -5.01 3.81 2.93
N THR A 58 -5.03 5.14 2.99
CA THR A 58 -5.93 5.88 3.89
C THR A 58 -7.40 5.52 3.66
N ALA A 59 -7.82 5.31 2.41
CA ALA A 59 -9.20 4.90 2.12
C ALA A 59 -9.55 3.52 2.69
N ILE A 60 -8.57 2.61 2.78
CA ILE A 60 -8.74 1.28 3.38
C ILE A 60 -8.83 1.39 4.91
N HIS A 61 -7.95 2.17 5.55
CA HIS A 61 -8.00 2.43 6.99
C HIS A 61 -9.35 3.03 7.38
N LYS A 62 -9.81 4.07 6.67
CA LYS A 62 -11.11 4.71 6.92
C LYS A 62 -12.30 3.78 6.71
N GLU A 63 -12.21 2.77 5.85
CA GLU A 63 -13.28 1.78 5.68
C GLU A 63 -13.38 0.86 6.90
N ILE A 64 -12.25 0.38 7.43
CA ILE A 64 -12.21 -0.44 8.66
C ILE A 64 -12.68 0.40 9.85
N GLU A 65 -12.14 1.61 10.00
CA GLU A 65 -12.52 2.54 11.06
C GLU A 65 -14.03 2.84 11.07
N ALA A 66 -14.61 3.15 9.90
CA ALA A 66 -16.05 3.43 9.78
C ALA A 66 -16.90 2.22 10.17
N TYR A 67 -16.45 1.00 9.87
CA TYR A 67 -17.12 -0.22 10.28
C TYR A 67 -17.04 -0.42 11.80
N ASP A 68 -15.84 -0.33 12.38
CA ASP A 68 -15.57 -0.54 13.79
C ASP A 68 -16.33 0.46 14.68
N ASN A 69 -16.42 1.71 14.26
CA ASN A 69 -17.16 2.78 14.94
C ASN A 69 -18.66 2.77 14.67
N GLY A 70 -19.17 1.78 13.94
CA GLY A 70 -20.61 1.66 13.61
C GLY A 70 -21.14 2.74 12.67
N LEU A 71 -20.24 3.48 12.00
CA LEU A 71 -20.59 4.50 11.00
C LEU A 71 -20.93 3.88 9.64
N SER A 72 -20.54 2.63 9.42
CA SER A 72 -20.88 1.85 8.23
C SER A 72 -21.33 0.45 8.61
N VAL A 73 -22.42 0.00 7.99
CA VAL A 73 -22.94 -1.38 8.09
C VAL A 73 -22.63 -2.21 6.85
N LEU A 74 -21.89 -1.63 5.90
CA LEU A 74 -21.55 -2.30 4.64
C LEU A 74 -20.59 -3.44 4.90
N ARG A 75 -20.97 -4.64 4.46
CA ARG A 75 -20.14 -5.84 4.43
C ARG A 75 -19.47 -5.96 3.08
N THR A 76 -18.40 -5.16 2.88
CA THR A 76 -17.53 -5.35 1.72
C THR A 76 -16.70 -6.62 1.89
N PRO A 77 -16.12 -7.19 0.83
CA PRO A 77 -15.21 -8.35 0.95
C PRO A 77 -14.07 -8.11 1.95
N LEU A 78 -13.53 -6.88 2.00
CA LEU A 78 -12.52 -6.50 2.99
C LEU A 78 -13.05 -6.63 4.42
N ILE A 79 -14.24 -6.08 4.67
CA ILE A 79 -14.84 -6.09 6.01
C ILE A 79 -15.24 -7.51 6.43
N GLU A 80 -15.70 -8.34 5.50
CA GLU A 80 -16.00 -9.76 5.80
C GLU A 80 -14.75 -10.54 6.23
N GLU A 81 -13.64 -10.39 5.48
CA GLU A 81 -12.36 -11.01 5.82
C GLU A 81 -11.79 -10.45 7.13
N TYR A 82 -11.84 -9.13 7.32
CA TYR A 82 -11.42 -8.48 8.55
C TYR A 82 -12.19 -9.00 9.78
N VAL A 83 -13.51 -9.07 9.70
CA VAL A 83 -14.35 -9.59 10.81
C VAL A 83 -14.06 -11.07 11.09
N SER A 84 -13.72 -11.85 10.06
CA SER A 84 -13.36 -13.27 10.22
C SER A 84 -12.09 -13.50 11.06
N LEU A 85 -11.25 -12.48 11.24
CA LEU A 85 -10.09 -12.54 12.13
C LEU A 85 -10.47 -12.67 13.61
N GLY A 86 -11.70 -12.35 13.98
CA GLY A 86 -12.23 -12.50 15.32
C GLY A 86 -11.63 -11.56 16.38
N LEU A 87 -10.98 -10.47 15.94
CA LEU A 87 -10.43 -9.45 16.82
C LEU A 87 -11.58 -8.71 17.53
N LYS A 88 -11.41 -8.47 18.84
CA LYS A 88 -12.40 -7.77 19.66
C LYS A 88 -12.02 -6.30 19.73
N PHE A 89 -12.68 -5.49 18.93
CA PHE A 89 -12.45 -4.06 18.80
C PHE A 89 -12.57 -3.31 20.15
N VAL A 90 -11.69 -2.33 20.33
CA VAL A 90 -11.70 -1.38 21.46
C VAL A 90 -11.76 0.05 20.94
N CYS A 91 -10.80 0.47 20.14
CA CYS A 91 -10.79 1.77 19.46
C CYS A 91 -9.80 1.77 18.30
N ASN A 92 -10.00 2.73 17.37
CA ASN A 92 -9.01 3.07 16.32
C ASN A 92 -8.42 4.44 16.59
N GLU A 93 -7.39 4.78 15.81
CA GLU A 93 -6.71 6.08 15.85
C GLU A 93 -6.39 6.51 17.29
N TYR A 94 -5.95 5.53 18.10
CA TYR A 94 -5.67 5.78 19.51
C TYR A 94 -4.38 6.57 19.66
N LEU A 95 -4.50 7.80 20.16
CA LEU A 95 -3.39 8.72 20.33
C LEU A 95 -2.52 8.34 21.55
N VAL A 96 -1.24 8.13 21.28
CA VAL A 96 -0.19 7.92 22.28
C VAL A 96 0.87 9.00 22.19
N SER A 97 1.42 9.40 23.35
CA SER A 97 2.44 10.45 23.42
C SER A 97 3.18 10.38 24.76
N ASP A 98 4.42 10.85 24.78
CA ASP A 98 5.15 11.16 26.01
C ASP A 98 4.74 12.53 26.59
N ASN A 99 3.88 13.28 25.92
CA ASN A 99 3.50 14.67 26.24
C ASN A 99 4.69 15.63 26.34
N GLU A 100 5.75 15.31 25.62
CA GLU A 100 6.97 16.12 25.63
C GLU A 100 7.57 16.25 24.24
N PHE A 101 7.70 15.14 23.52
CA PHE A 101 8.53 15.09 22.33
C PHE A 101 7.88 14.33 21.15
N ILE A 102 7.21 13.21 21.44
CA ILE A 102 6.67 12.30 20.42
C ILE A 102 5.16 12.12 20.57
N ALA A 103 4.47 11.98 19.43
CA ALA A 103 3.10 11.51 19.39
C ALA A 103 2.85 10.67 18.15
N SER A 104 1.85 9.79 18.23
CA SER A 104 1.33 9.03 17.08
C SER A 104 -0.07 8.52 17.33
N LEU A 105 -0.73 8.10 16.26
CA LEU A 105 -1.98 7.37 16.29
C LEU A 105 -1.72 5.88 16.05
N ILE A 106 -2.37 5.02 16.82
CA ILE A 106 -2.36 3.56 16.63
C ILE A 106 -3.60 3.21 15.81
N ASP A 107 -3.41 2.55 14.65
CA ASP A 107 -4.52 2.24 13.73
C ASP A 107 -5.64 1.45 14.39
N GLY A 108 -5.30 0.41 15.16
CA GLY A 108 -6.28 -0.40 15.86
C GLY A 108 -5.82 -0.94 17.21
N VAL A 109 -6.68 -0.82 18.22
CA VAL A 109 -6.50 -1.39 19.55
C VAL A 109 -7.60 -2.42 19.79
N TYR A 110 -7.21 -3.61 20.17
CA TYR A 110 -8.13 -4.73 20.38
C TYR A 110 -7.93 -5.36 21.75
N LYS A 111 -8.93 -6.11 22.20
CA LYS A 111 -8.90 -6.80 23.49
C LYS A 111 -8.00 -8.03 23.42
N GLY A 112 -7.07 -8.14 24.34
CA GLY A 112 -6.25 -9.33 24.53
C GLY A 112 -6.97 -10.43 25.30
N LYS A 113 -6.25 -11.52 25.56
CA LYS A 113 -6.75 -12.71 26.29
C LYS A 113 -6.87 -12.45 27.78
N LYS A 114 -5.91 -11.70 28.35
CA LYS A 114 -5.90 -11.36 29.79
C LYS A 114 -6.90 -10.23 30.09
N LYS A 115 -7.32 -10.11 31.32
CA LYS A 115 -8.27 -9.11 31.79
C LYS A 115 -7.84 -7.68 31.43
N ASN A 116 -6.56 -7.38 31.58
CA ASN A 116 -5.96 -6.07 31.25
C ASN A 116 -5.10 -6.11 29.99
N GLY A 117 -5.27 -7.16 29.17
CA GLY A 117 -4.50 -7.37 27.96
C GLY A 117 -5.09 -6.66 26.76
N PHE A 118 -4.20 -6.19 25.90
CA PHE A 118 -4.53 -5.53 24.64
C PHE A 118 -3.67 -6.07 23.50
N ILE A 119 -4.17 -5.93 22.30
CA ILE A 119 -3.50 -6.24 21.05
C ILE A 119 -3.42 -4.94 20.26
N LEU A 120 -2.24 -4.60 19.76
CA LEU A 120 -2.06 -3.48 18.85
C LEU A 120 -1.93 -3.99 17.43
N VAL A 121 -2.61 -3.33 16.50
CA VAL A 121 -2.58 -3.69 15.09
C VAL A 121 -2.27 -2.45 14.27
N ASP A 122 -1.30 -2.58 13.39
CA ASP A 122 -0.95 -1.59 12.39
C ASP A 122 -1.39 -2.09 11.01
N TYR A 123 -2.06 -1.26 10.22
CA TYR A 123 -2.62 -1.65 8.93
C TYR A 123 -1.65 -1.29 7.82
N LYS A 124 -1.28 -2.25 6.99
CA LYS A 124 -0.36 -2.04 5.87
C LYS A 124 -0.96 -2.49 4.55
N THR A 125 -0.91 -1.59 3.59
CA THR A 125 -1.35 -1.82 2.20
C THR A 125 -0.18 -1.85 1.21
N THR A 126 1.05 -1.89 1.72
CA THR A 126 2.28 -1.98 0.92
C THR A 126 2.43 -3.37 0.32
N GLN A 127 3.08 -3.46 -0.84
CA GLN A 127 3.29 -4.74 -1.51
C GLN A 127 4.16 -5.70 -0.66
N LYS A 128 5.13 -5.16 0.07
CA LYS A 128 6.01 -5.92 0.96
C LYS A 128 5.86 -5.40 2.39
N VAL A 129 5.77 -6.31 3.35
CA VAL A 129 5.77 -6.01 4.78
C VAL A 129 7.22 -5.92 5.26
N HIS A 130 7.60 -4.77 5.80
CA HIS A 130 8.93 -4.53 6.37
C HIS A 130 8.90 -4.78 7.87
N LYS A 131 9.21 -6.01 8.28
CA LYS A 131 9.08 -6.46 9.69
C LYS A 131 9.89 -5.61 10.68
N ARG A 132 11.15 -5.25 10.32
CA ARG A 132 11.99 -4.38 11.15
C ARG A 132 11.33 -3.03 11.42
N SER A 133 10.82 -2.37 10.39
CA SER A 133 10.12 -1.09 10.55
C SER A 133 8.87 -1.21 11.42
N LEU A 134 8.13 -2.30 11.26
CA LEU A 134 6.95 -2.58 12.09
C LEU A 134 7.31 -2.92 13.54
N ALA A 135 8.41 -3.62 13.77
CA ALA A 135 8.90 -3.91 15.12
C ALA A 135 9.21 -2.62 15.88
N TRP A 136 9.81 -1.64 15.22
CA TRP A 136 10.05 -0.31 15.78
C TRP A 136 8.75 0.47 15.97
N GLN A 137 7.89 0.54 14.96
CA GLN A 137 6.64 1.29 15.04
C GLN A 137 5.74 0.77 16.15
N LEU A 138 5.50 -0.54 16.18
CA LEU A 138 4.66 -1.18 17.19
C LEU A 138 5.34 -1.22 18.57
N GLY A 139 6.68 -1.26 18.63
CA GLY A 139 7.44 -1.14 19.87
C GLY A 139 7.24 0.24 20.53
N ILE A 140 7.37 1.31 19.76
CA ILE A 140 7.11 2.67 20.24
C ILE A 140 5.63 2.79 20.68
N TYR A 141 4.70 2.28 19.89
CA TYR A 141 3.27 2.29 20.26
C TYR A 141 3.00 1.56 21.55
N LYS A 142 3.55 0.36 21.72
CA LYS A 142 3.42 -0.44 22.94
C LYS A 142 3.93 0.30 24.16
N VAL A 143 5.14 0.84 24.11
CA VAL A 143 5.77 1.56 25.23
C VAL A 143 4.91 2.74 25.66
N TYR A 144 4.51 3.58 24.72
CA TYR A 144 3.70 4.76 25.07
C TYR A 144 2.26 4.41 25.42
N PHE A 145 1.68 3.36 24.84
CA PHE A 145 0.37 2.85 25.25
C PHE A 145 0.39 2.37 26.70
N GLU A 146 1.39 1.58 27.10
CA GLU A 146 1.50 1.05 28.46
C GLU A 146 1.81 2.15 29.48
N ARG A 147 2.67 3.12 29.13
CA ARG A 147 2.97 4.30 29.97
C ARG A 147 1.75 5.19 30.16
N GLN A 148 0.96 5.39 29.12
CA GLN A 148 -0.28 6.18 29.17
C GLN A 148 -1.39 5.45 29.93
N ASN A 149 -1.37 4.12 29.98
CA ASN A 149 -2.40 3.28 30.61
C ASN A 149 -1.82 2.38 31.70
N PRO A 150 -1.44 2.89 32.88
CA PRO A 150 -0.84 2.09 33.94
C PRO A 150 -1.68 0.85 34.32
N GLY A 151 -1.06 -0.30 34.35
CA GLY A 151 -1.68 -1.58 34.65
C GLY A 151 -2.39 -2.25 33.46
N LYS A 152 -2.32 -1.69 32.27
CA LYS A 152 -2.66 -2.35 31.01
C LYS A 152 -1.39 -2.95 30.40
N VAL A 153 -1.54 -4.02 29.64
CA VAL A 153 -0.42 -4.73 29.02
C VAL A 153 -0.75 -5.03 27.57
N VAL A 154 0.16 -4.72 26.68
CA VAL A 154 0.10 -5.15 25.27
C VAL A 154 0.66 -6.57 25.19
N GLU A 155 -0.20 -7.53 24.91
CA GLU A 155 0.14 -8.95 24.85
C GLU A 155 0.75 -9.33 23.49
N GLU A 156 0.20 -8.80 22.43
CA GLU A 156 0.55 -9.15 21.06
C GLU A 156 0.49 -7.90 20.16
N CYS A 157 1.37 -7.87 19.17
CA CYS A 157 1.39 -6.85 18.13
C CYS A 157 1.27 -7.52 16.77
N PHE A 158 0.44 -6.97 15.89
CA PHE A 158 0.24 -7.52 14.56
C PHE A 158 0.32 -6.43 13.46
N CYS A 159 0.71 -6.86 12.29
CA CYS A 159 0.45 -6.14 11.05
C CYS A 159 -0.76 -6.78 10.35
N LEU A 160 -1.81 -6.02 10.13
CA LEU A 160 -2.89 -6.40 9.23
C LEU A 160 -2.47 -6.03 7.81
N HIS A 161 -2.04 -7.04 7.04
CA HIS A 161 -1.59 -6.85 5.67
C HIS A 161 -2.74 -6.99 4.69
N ILE A 162 -2.98 -5.96 3.88
CA ILE A 162 -4.12 -5.87 2.97
C ILE A 162 -3.63 -5.57 1.56
N ASP A 163 -4.09 -6.33 0.58
CA ASP A 163 -3.87 -6.02 -0.82
C ASP A 163 -4.79 -4.85 -1.24
N LYS A 164 -4.18 -3.71 -1.54
CA LYS A 164 -4.93 -2.49 -1.88
C LYS A 164 -5.70 -2.56 -3.19
N LYS A 165 -5.31 -3.43 -4.13
CA LYS A 165 -5.97 -3.58 -5.44
C LYS A 165 -7.20 -4.48 -5.35
N THR A 166 -7.02 -5.63 -4.73
CA THR A 166 -8.10 -6.62 -4.56
C THR A 166 -8.96 -6.34 -3.33
N ARG A 167 -8.47 -5.49 -2.40
CA ARG A 167 -9.09 -5.19 -1.09
C ARG A 167 -9.34 -6.46 -0.28
N LYS A 168 -8.34 -7.37 -0.30
CA LYS A 168 -8.37 -8.62 0.47
C LYS A 168 -7.35 -8.58 1.59
N VAL A 169 -7.68 -9.20 2.70
CA VAL A 169 -6.73 -9.45 3.78
C VAL A 169 -5.75 -10.53 3.34
N LEU A 170 -4.47 -10.18 3.23
CA LEU A 170 -3.38 -11.10 2.93
C LEU A 170 -2.94 -11.89 4.17
N GLY A 171 -3.12 -11.31 5.35
CA GLY A 171 -2.85 -11.97 6.61
C GLY A 171 -2.77 -11.03 7.81
N LEU A 172 -2.90 -11.62 8.99
CA LEU A 172 -2.61 -11.00 10.28
C LEU A 172 -1.25 -11.52 10.74
N ILE A 173 -0.21 -10.71 10.52
CA ILE A 173 1.20 -11.11 10.69
C ILE A 173 1.65 -10.72 12.09
N PRO A 174 2.10 -11.68 12.94
CA PRO A 174 2.65 -11.35 14.25
C PRO A 174 3.96 -10.59 14.08
N ILE A 175 4.11 -9.54 14.89
CA ILE A 175 5.30 -8.69 14.92
C ILE A 175 5.83 -8.69 16.36
N GLU A 176 7.08 -9.08 16.52
CA GLU A 176 7.79 -8.93 17.78
C GLU A 176 8.27 -7.47 17.89
N PRO A 177 7.71 -6.69 18.82
CA PRO A 177 8.08 -5.29 18.97
C PRO A 177 9.47 -5.15 19.62
N VAL A 178 10.19 -4.08 19.28
CA VAL A 178 11.43 -3.73 19.98
C VAL A 178 11.15 -3.45 21.45
N THR A 179 12.17 -3.59 22.29
CA THR A 179 12.07 -3.43 23.73
C THR A 179 11.90 -1.97 24.16
N GLU A 180 11.41 -1.75 25.37
CA GLU A 180 11.32 -0.41 25.96
C GLU A 180 12.68 0.29 26.02
N ALA A 181 13.76 -0.43 26.36
CA ALA A 181 15.10 0.11 26.42
C ALA A 181 15.60 0.61 25.05
N GLU A 182 15.26 -0.09 23.97
CA GLU A 182 15.58 0.33 22.60
C GLU A 182 14.80 1.59 22.21
N VAL A 183 13.51 1.65 22.54
CA VAL A 183 12.67 2.84 22.32
C VAL A 183 13.22 4.04 23.06
N ASP A 184 13.58 3.90 24.33
CA ASP A 184 14.17 4.98 25.12
C ASP A 184 15.53 5.41 24.55
N GLY A 185 16.34 4.46 24.11
CA GLY A 185 17.61 4.73 23.43
C GLY A 185 17.44 5.54 22.14
N LEU A 186 16.43 5.21 21.32
CA LEU A 186 16.09 5.95 20.11
C LEU A 186 15.68 7.39 20.42
N VAL A 187 14.78 7.57 21.39
CA VAL A 187 14.29 8.91 21.80
C VAL A 187 15.43 9.73 22.38
N GLN A 188 16.30 9.15 23.19
CA GLN A 188 17.46 9.83 23.72
C GLN A 188 18.45 10.25 22.63
N ALA A 189 18.69 9.36 21.65
CA ALA A 189 19.52 9.68 20.48
C ALA A 189 18.99 10.88 19.70
N GLU A 190 17.67 10.95 19.48
CA GLU A 190 17.04 12.08 18.82
C GLU A 190 17.17 13.38 19.63
N LYS A 191 16.95 13.34 20.95
CA LYS A 191 17.12 14.50 21.84
C LYS A 191 18.56 15.01 21.85
N GLU A 192 19.54 14.14 21.70
CA GLU A 192 20.97 14.48 21.61
C GLU A 192 21.42 14.88 20.18
N GLY A 193 20.56 14.79 19.19
CA GLY A 193 20.88 15.11 17.79
C GLY A 193 21.82 14.11 17.11
N ARG A 194 21.92 12.87 17.62
CA ARG A 194 22.72 11.80 17.04
C ARG A 194 21.84 10.74 16.35
N ILE A 195 22.40 10.01 15.42
CA ILE A 195 21.71 8.88 14.78
C ILE A 195 21.73 7.67 15.72
N TYR A 196 20.57 7.06 15.91
CA TYR A 196 20.45 5.80 16.62
C TYR A 196 20.97 4.65 15.75
N ILE A 197 21.86 3.83 16.31
CA ILE A 197 22.37 2.64 15.64
C ILE A 197 21.50 1.47 16.09
N ASP A 198 20.71 0.96 15.16
CA ASP A 198 19.86 -0.19 15.40
C ASP A 198 20.68 -1.47 15.29
N ASN A 199 20.65 -2.27 16.36
CA ASN A 199 21.26 -3.60 16.40
C ASN A 199 20.25 -4.71 16.06
N TYR A 200 19.10 -4.34 15.50
CA TYR A 200 18.10 -5.31 15.06
C TYR A 200 18.70 -6.09 13.88
N ASP A 201 19.21 -7.27 14.18
CA ASP A 201 19.42 -8.28 13.15
C ASP A 201 18.02 -8.71 12.67
N GLU A 202 17.59 -8.20 11.50
CA GLU A 202 16.58 -8.96 10.77
C GLU A 202 17.11 -10.40 10.76
N PRO A 203 16.33 -11.41 11.27
CA PRO A 203 16.69 -12.76 10.96
C PRO A 203 16.83 -12.76 9.45
N SER A 204 18.04 -12.82 8.98
CA SER A 204 18.33 -12.99 7.57
C SER A 204 17.42 -14.13 7.19
N ALA A 205 16.37 -13.84 6.42
CA ALA A 205 15.82 -14.90 5.62
C ALA A 205 17.08 -15.38 4.90
N GLU A 206 17.67 -16.45 5.42
CA GLU A 206 18.69 -17.16 4.67
C GLU A 206 18.05 -17.31 3.31
N LEU A 207 18.57 -16.53 2.38
CA LEU A 207 18.23 -16.72 0.99
C LEU A 207 18.66 -18.16 0.77
N VAL A 208 17.70 -19.09 0.77
CA VAL A 208 17.95 -20.52 0.59
C VAL A 208 18.41 -20.77 -0.85
N LEU A 209 18.95 -19.74 -1.49
CA LEU A 209 19.58 -19.79 -2.81
C LEU A 209 21.09 -19.82 -2.60
N THR A 210 21.70 -20.81 -3.17
CA THR A 210 23.15 -20.85 -3.29
C THR A 210 23.63 -19.69 -4.16
N ASP A 211 24.91 -19.30 -4.03
CA ASP A 211 25.51 -18.28 -4.91
C ASP A 211 25.34 -18.63 -6.40
N GLU A 212 25.34 -19.92 -6.73
CA GLU A 212 25.12 -20.44 -8.09
C GLU A 212 23.70 -20.21 -8.56
N GLU A 213 22.70 -20.45 -7.73
CA GLU A 213 21.28 -20.19 -8.04
C GLU A 213 21.00 -18.68 -8.17
N LEU A 214 21.64 -17.85 -7.35
CA LEU A 214 21.56 -16.40 -7.46
C LEU A 214 22.19 -15.91 -8.78
N ALA A 215 23.37 -16.42 -9.14
CA ALA A 215 24.04 -16.11 -10.40
C ALA A 215 23.22 -16.57 -11.61
N ALA A 216 22.60 -17.75 -11.54
CA ALA A 216 21.70 -18.25 -12.57
C ALA A 216 20.45 -17.37 -12.71
N TYR A 217 19.85 -16.96 -11.58
CA TYR A 217 18.70 -16.04 -11.59
C TYR A 217 19.04 -14.70 -12.24
N VAL A 218 20.18 -14.09 -11.87
CA VAL A 218 20.64 -12.82 -12.46
C VAL A 218 20.87 -12.98 -13.97
N THR A 219 21.51 -14.06 -14.39
CA THR A 219 21.73 -14.37 -15.82
C THR A 219 20.41 -14.47 -16.57
N GLN A 220 19.42 -15.16 -16.03
CA GLN A 220 18.08 -15.26 -16.63
C GLN A 220 17.38 -13.90 -16.71
N GLN A 221 17.53 -13.03 -15.71
CA GLN A 221 16.97 -11.68 -15.76
C GLN A 221 17.57 -10.83 -16.89
N PHE A 222 18.88 -10.94 -17.14
CA PHE A 222 19.51 -10.29 -18.29
C PHE A 222 19.02 -10.86 -19.62
N GLN A 223 18.84 -12.18 -19.73
CA GLN A 223 18.28 -12.79 -20.93
C GLN A 223 16.84 -12.34 -21.20
N ILE A 224 16.01 -12.24 -20.17
CA ILE A 224 14.65 -11.71 -20.27
C ILE A 224 14.66 -10.24 -20.74
N ALA A 225 15.56 -9.43 -20.22
CA ALA A 225 15.68 -8.03 -20.64
C ALA A 225 16.08 -7.90 -22.11
N ASP A 226 17.05 -8.71 -22.55
CA ASP A 226 17.51 -8.75 -23.94
C ASP A 226 16.40 -9.23 -24.89
N LEU A 227 15.72 -10.31 -24.55
CA LEU A 227 14.57 -10.80 -25.32
C LEU A 227 13.45 -9.76 -25.43
N LYS A 228 13.15 -9.03 -24.36
CA LYS A 228 12.18 -7.92 -24.39
C LYS A 228 12.63 -6.80 -25.32
N ALA A 229 13.91 -6.47 -25.33
CA ALA A 229 14.46 -5.47 -26.25
C ALA A 229 14.36 -5.93 -27.71
N GLN A 230 14.66 -7.20 -28.00
CA GLN A 230 14.53 -7.80 -29.33
C GLN A 230 13.06 -7.81 -29.80
N ILE A 231 12.14 -8.23 -28.92
CA ILE A 231 10.68 -8.17 -29.22
C ILE A 231 10.28 -6.74 -29.57
N LYS A 232 10.66 -5.75 -28.77
CA LYS A 232 10.34 -4.35 -29.03
C LYS A 232 10.92 -3.84 -30.35
N ALA A 233 12.14 -4.25 -30.70
CA ALA A 233 12.75 -3.91 -31.99
C ALA A 233 11.98 -4.51 -33.17
N ILE A 234 11.52 -5.77 -33.04
CA ILE A 234 10.67 -6.43 -34.04
C ILE A 234 9.32 -5.72 -34.14
N GLU A 235 8.64 -5.43 -33.04
CA GLU A 235 7.37 -4.71 -33.00
C GLU A 235 7.50 -3.34 -33.71
N ASN A 236 8.55 -2.58 -33.40
CA ASN A 236 8.81 -1.31 -34.04
C ASN A 236 9.05 -1.45 -35.55
N SER A 237 9.71 -2.53 -36.00
CA SER A 237 9.92 -2.79 -37.43
C SER A 237 8.63 -3.18 -38.15
N LEU A 238 7.71 -3.81 -37.45
CA LEU A 238 6.40 -4.22 -37.99
C LEU A 238 5.40 -3.07 -38.05
N GLU A 239 5.48 -2.08 -37.14
CA GLU A 239 4.51 -0.97 -37.06
C GLU A 239 4.32 -0.26 -38.41
N GLY A 240 5.42 0.01 -39.12
CA GLY A 240 5.38 0.62 -40.43
C GLY A 240 4.76 -0.27 -41.53
N LEU A 241 4.94 -1.59 -41.41
CA LEU A 241 4.36 -2.58 -42.32
C LEU A 241 2.86 -2.75 -42.07
N ASP A 242 2.48 -2.88 -40.81
CA ASP A 242 1.08 -2.99 -40.37
C ASP A 242 0.25 -1.80 -40.86
N LYS A 243 0.81 -0.58 -40.75
CA LYS A 243 0.16 0.61 -41.25
C LYS A 243 -0.06 0.55 -42.77
N ARG A 244 0.97 0.18 -43.50
CA ARG A 244 0.87 0.07 -44.99
C ARG A 244 -0.15 -0.99 -45.42
N VAL A 245 -0.17 -2.14 -44.77
CA VAL A 245 -1.15 -3.21 -45.01
C VAL A 245 -2.56 -2.73 -44.66
N CYS A 246 -2.72 -2.07 -43.55
CA CYS A 246 -4.00 -1.50 -43.12
C CYS A 246 -4.51 -0.45 -44.12
N ASP A 247 -3.65 0.50 -44.52
CA ASP A 247 -4.01 1.55 -45.48
C ASP A 247 -4.42 0.95 -46.84
N TYR A 248 -3.66 -0.04 -47.33
CA TYR A 248 -3.98 -0.77 -48.56
C TYR A 248 -5.35 -1.47 -48.48
N MET A 249 -5.60 -2.19 -47.35
CA MET A 249 -6.87 -2.92 -47.17
C MET A 249 -8.06 -1.97 -47.07
N VAL A 250 -7.87 -0.79 -46.46
CA VAL A 250 -8.91 0.25 -46.35
C VAL A 250 -9.19 0.86 -47.73
N GLU A 251 -8.16 1.25 -48.47
CA GLU A 251 -8.27 1.87 -49.79
C GLU A 251 -8.97 0.96 -50.81
N HIS A 252 -8.66 -0.35 -50.76
CA HIS A 252 -9.23 -1.33 -51.70
C HIS A 252 -10.47 -2.05 -51.15
N ASN A 253 -10.97 -1.66 -49.98
CA ASN A 253 -12.13 -2.24 -49.33
C ASN A 253 -12.03 -3.77 -49.14
N ILE A 254 -10.83 -4.24 -48.78
CA ILE A 254 -10.51 -5.66 -48.54
C ILE A 254 -10.70 -5.96 -47.04
N GLU A 255 -11.53 -6.94 -46.70
CA GLU A 255 -11.75 -7.37 -45.33
C GLU A 255 -10.73 -8.42 -44.88
N THR A 256 -10.25 -9.25 -45.80
CA THR A 256 -9.24 -10.29 -45.54
C THR A 256 -8.23 -10.32 -46.69
N LEU A 257 -6.94 -10.29 -46.33
CA LEU A 257 -5.83 -10.38 -47.31
C LEU A 257 -4.96 -11.60 -46.93
N GLU A 258 -4.82 -12.52 -47.86
CA GLU A 258 -3.97 -13.70 -47.69
C GLU A 258 -2.55 -13.43 -48.17
N GLY A 259 -1.55 -13.94 -47.45
CA GLY A 259 -0.15 -13.81 -47.85
C GLY A 259 0.81 -14.31 -46.77
N GLY A 260 2.03 -14.70 -47.18
CA GLY A 260 3.09 -15.07 -46.22
C GLY A 260 2.81 -16.26 -45.31
N GLY A 261 1.89 -17.15 -45.71
CA GLY A 261 1.49 -18.33 -44.90
C GLY A 261 0.48 -18.03 -43.80
N GLY A 262 -0.23 -16.89 -43.93
CA GLY A 262 -1.29 -16.48 -43.03
C GLY A 262 -2.27 -15.52 -43.70
N PHE A 263 -3.12 -14.91 -42.92
CA PHE A 263 -4.05 -13.88 -43.40
C PHE A 263 -4.11 -12.67 -42.48
N PHE A 264 -4.35 -11.52 -43.06
CA PHE A 264 -4.62 -10.24 -42.37
C PHE A 264 -6.12 -9.98 -42.39
N LYS A 265 -6.68 -9.61 -41.25
CA LYS A 265 -8.10 -9.24 -41.15
C LYS A 265 -8.23 -7.79 -40.74
N LEU A 266 -8.91 -7.00 -41.55
CA LEU A 266 -9.15 -5.60 -41.28
C LEU A 266 -10.16 -5.44 -40.14
N LYS A 267 -9.77 -4.76 -39.11
CA LYS A 267 -10.68 -4.28 -38.04
C LYS A 267 -11.08 -2.86 -38.37
N LYS A 268 -12.34 -2.66 -38.75
CA LYS A 268 -12.86 -1.33 -39.04
C LYS A 268 -12.75 -0.41 -37.83
N ALA A 269 -12.43 0.85 -38.06
CA ALA A 269 -12.45 1.87 -37.02
C ALA A 269 -13.85 1.97 -36.41
N TYR A 270 -13.92 2.04 -35.11
CA TYR A 270 -15.16 2.22 -34.37
C TYR A 270 -15.00 3.23 -33.23
N LYS A 271 -16.08 3.91 -32.92
CA LYS A 271 -16.10 4.79 -31.76
C LYS A 271 -16.38 3.95 -30.51
N ARG A 272 -15.46 3.96 -29.57
CA ARG A 272 -15.65 3.35 -28.26
C ARG A 272 -16.06 4.44 -27.27
N ALA A 273 -17.28 4.36 -26.76
CA ALA A 273 -17.67 5.20 -25.64
C ALA A 273 -17.00 4.63 -24.38
N GLY A 274 -16.08 5.38 -23.83
CA GLY A 274 -15.49 5.09 -22.51
C GLY A 274 -16.22 5.89 -21.46
N ILE A 275 -16.51 5.26 -20.35
CA ILE A 275 -17.16 5.90 -19.21
C ILE A 275 -16.17 5.87 -18.07
N ASP A 276 -15.89 7.04 -17.51
CA ASP A 276 -15.11 7.17 -16.27
C ASP A 276 -16.10 7.00 -15.09
N THR A 277 -15.84 6.05 -14.44
CA THR A 277 -16.51 4.93 -14.06
C THR A 277 -17.24 4.79 -12.72
N ALA A 278 -16.76 4.03 -11.86
CA ALA A 278 -17.44 3.47 -10.70
C ALA A 278 -18.05 4.51 -9.76
N ARG A 279 -17.42 5.65 -9.63
CA ARG A 279 -17.85 6.72 -8.71
C ARG A 279 -19.05 7.51 -9.24
N LEU A 280 -19.06 7.81 -10.53
CA LEU A 280 -20.17 8.55 -11.14
C LEU A 280 -21.45 7.71 -11.23
N LYS A 281 -21.29 6.44 -11.59
CA LYS A 281 -22.37 5.49 -11.71
C LYS A 281 -23.14 5.29 -10.40
N LYS A 282 -22.42 5.40 -9.28
CA LYS A 282 -22.95 5.16 -7.94
C LYS A 282 -23.56 6.42 -7.31
N MET A 283 -23.06 7.61 -7.64
CA MET A 283 -23.42 8.82 -6.91
C MET A 283 -24.38 9.74 -7.65
N GLN A 284 -24.38 9.77 -8.99
CA GLN A 284 -25.28 10.65 -9.77
C GLN A 284 -25.52 10.10 -11.19
N PRO A 285 -26.52 9.25 -11.39
CA PRO A 285 -26.83 8.69 -12.72
C PRO A 285 -27.07 9.73 -13.81
N GLY A 286 -27.61 10.90 -13.45
CA GLY A 286 -27.85 11.99 -14.41
C GLY A 286 -26.58 12.72 -14.85
N ILE A 287 -25.54 12.74 -14.05
CA ILE A 287 -24.26 13.36 -14.41
C ILE A 287 -23.40 12.40 -15.23
N TYR A 288 -23.66 11.10 -15.11
CA TYR A 288 -22.97 10.06 -15.83
C TYR A 288 -22.93 10.28 -17.35
N GLU A 289 -23.99 10.78 -17.96
CA GLU A 289 -24.03 11.10 -19.38
C GLU A 289 -23.15 12.31 -19.77
N GLN A 290 -22.90 13.26 -18.84
CA GLN A 290 -22.03 14.41 -19.09
C GLN A 290 -20.53 14.03 -19.13
N TYR A 291 -20.17 12.88 -18.54
CA TYR A 291 -18.78 12.39 -18.49
C TYR A 291 -18.51 11.26 -19.49
N LYS A 292 -19.43 11.00 -20.39
CA LYS A 292 -19.27 10.03 -21.47
C LYS A 292 -18.15 10.47 -22.40
N LYS A 293 -17.04 9.72 -22.37
CA LYS A 293 -15.90 10.00 -23.24
C LYS A 293 -15.96 9.10 -24.47
N GLU A 294 -16.22 9.69 -25.62
CA GLU A 294 -16.10 8.99 -26.90
C GLU A 294 -14.63 9.00 -27.34
N THR A 295 -14.06 7.81 -27.56
CA THR A 295 -12.71 7.65 -28.09
C THR A 295 -12.82 7.00 -29.47
N THR A 296 -12.23 7.62 -30.48
CA THR A 296 -12.11 7.02 -31.80
C THR A 296 -10.97 6.00 -31.75
N VAL A 297 -11.28 4.73 -31.99
CA VAL A 297 -10.26 3.68 -32.17
C VAL A 297 -9.97 3.58 -33.65
N ALA A 298 -8.71 3.82 -34.03
CA ALA A 298 -8.26 3.69 -35.41
C ALA A 298 -8.41 2.25 -35.92
N ALA A 299 -8.59 2.11 -37.25
CA ALA A 299 -8.55 0.79 -37.87
C ALA A 299 -7.19 0.11 -37.63
N SER A 300 -7.20 -1.19 -37.43
CA SER A 300 -5.99 -1.99 -37.24
C SER A 300 -6.09 -3.31 -37.99
N VAL A 301 -4.93 -3.90 -38.26
CA VAL A 301 -4.81 -5.21 -38.93
C VAL A 301 -4.27 -6.22 -37.92
N SER A 302 -4.79 -7.45 -37.94
CA SER A 302 -4.24 -8.56 -37.18
C SER A 302 -3.84 -9.68 -38.14
N PHE A 303 -2.66 -10.24 -37.96
CA PHE A 303 -2.16 -11.40 -38.68
C PHE A 303 -2.47 -12.66 -37.89
N THR A 304 -3.01 -13.70 -38.57
CA THR A 304 -3.24 -15.03 -38.00
C THR A 304 -2.52 -16.03 -38.88
N LYS A 305 -1.68 -16.86 -38.26
CA LYS A 305 -0.98 -17.94 -38.95
C LYS A 305 -1.96 -19.04 -39.31
N ASN A 306 -1.87 -19.57 -40.54
CA ASN A 306 -2.60 -20.78 -40.92
C ASN A 306 -1.97 -21.98 -40.20
N ASN A 307 -2.79 -22.80 -39.54
CA ASN A 307 -2.38 -24.06 -38.93
C ASN A 307 -2.10 -25.14 -39.99
#